data_b5c8e090180148be0deb4f8df1e960c3
#
_entry.id   b5c8e090180148be0deb4f8df1e960c3
#
_cell.length_a   1.000
_cell.length_b   1.000
_cell.length_c   1.000
_cell.angle_alpha   90.00
_cell.angle_beta   90.00
_cell.angle_gamma   90.00
#
_symmetry.space_group_name_H-M   'P 1'
#
loop_
_entity.id
_entity.type
_entity.pdbx_description
1 polymer ?
#
loop_
_entity_poly.entity_id
_entity_poly.type
_entity_poly.pdbx_seq_one_letter_code
_entity_poly.pdbx_strand_id
1 'polypeptide(L)'
;MVRLGISIYGVSRKIRTGEISPIEAFEKICKMGAEVVELVPFGFNLVETPELKKDFKHASARLGVPIGNYSLNANFLMLTPEKYAAEMARVKQHIDMTSDMEIPTIRVDSAAFSRPMSENTIEKFEEELPLIVSTYEELCDYAKPLGITVLLENHGFHANGSERVRQILTSVKRDNFGHQLDVGNYTCVDDIPEIAAKKMISFAKTVHMKDFYLRPAHRDPGGAVEFNCENSWFRSVNGTFLRGSILAQGDIDIWDVMKTVKYSGFDGDIYLEYEGMEECEYGTYVSFSNMKRIYNEV
;
A
#
# COMPACT_ATOMS: atom_id res chain seq x y z
N MET A 1 -10.00 -1.53 17.80
CA MET A 1 -10.06 -0.03 17.88
C MET A 1 -9.23 0.52 16.73
N VAL A 2 -9.81 1.38 15.91
CA VAL A 2 -9.12 2.01 14.77
C VAL A 2 -7.96 2.87 15.28
N ARG A 3 -6.79 2.75 14.63
CA ARG A 3 -5.62 3.61 14.85
C ARG A 3 -5.33 4.38 13.56
N LEU A 4 -4.98 5.66 13.69
CA LEU A 4 -4.58 6.50 12.56
C LEU A 4 -3.06 6.51 12.48
N GLY A 5 -2.53 5.98 11.40
CA GLY A 5 -1.11 5.79 11.15
C GLY A 5 -0.59 6.54 9.94
N ILE A 6 0.71 6.43 9.72
CA ILE A 6 1.40 6.97 8.56
C ILE A 6 2.28 5.86 7.96
N SER A 7 2.22 5.70 6.64
CA SER A 7 3.18 4.91 5.90
C SER A 7 4.50 5.69 5.76
N ILE A 8 5.62 5.05 6.07
CA ILE A 8 6.96 5.65 5.89
C ILE A 8 7.25 6.00 4.43
N TYR A 9 6.44 5.43 3.51
CA TYR A 9 6.51 5.75 2.08
C TYR A 9 6.43 7.26 1.81
N GLY A 10 5.59 8.00 2.53
CA GLY A 10 5.42 9.43 2.36
C GLY A 10 6.71 10.26 2.49
N VAL A 11 7.74 9.73 3.15
CA VAL A 11 9.07 10.37 3.31
C VAL A 11 10.20 9.54 2.68
N SER A 12 9.86 8.48 1.93
CA SER A 12 10.83 7.53 1.35
C SER A 12 11.83 8.17 0.38
N ARG A 13 11.45 9.27 -0.28
CA ARG A 13 12.37 10.00 -1.16
C ARG A 13 13.63 10.47 -0.40
N LYS A 14 13.47 11.02 0.79
CA LYS A 14 14.60 11.47 1.61
C LYS A 14 15.46 10.31 2.12
N ILE A 15 14.83 9.15 2.39
CA ILE A 15 15.57 7.94 2.76
C ILE A 15 16.41 7.45 1.57
N ARG A 16 15.84 7.38 0.37
CA ARG A 16 16.54 6.90 -0.83
C ARG A 16 17.66 7.83 -1.28
N THR A 17 17.52 9.12 -1.07
CA THR A 17 18.60 10.09 -1.36
C THR A 17 19.67 10.18 -0.27
N GLY A 18 19.47 9.49 0.87
CA GLY A 18 20.37 9.55 2.01
C GLY A 18 20.31 10.86 2.79
N GLU A 19 19.29 11.69 2.55
CA GLU A 19 19.08 12.95 3.27
C GLU A 19 18.72 12.71 4.74
N ILE A 20 17.95 11.65 5.02
CA ILE A 20 17.65 11.16 6.36
C ILE A 20 17.82 9.65 6.44
N SER A 21 18.18 9.14 7.60
CA SER A 21 18.18 7.69 7.85
C SER A 21 16.75 7.14 8.00
N PRO A 22 16.54 5.81 7.80
CA PRO A 22 15.25 5.19 8.03
C PRO A 22 14.71 5.39 9.46
N ILE A 23 15.59 5.44 10.46
CA ILE A 23 15.21 5.67 11.86
C ILE A 23 14.79 7.12 12.07
N GLU A 24 15.51 8.09 11.53
CA GLU A 24 15.09 9.50 11.59
C GLU A 24 13.75 9.72 10.90
N ALA A 25 13.49 9.05 9.78
CA ALA A 25 12.20 9.08 9.10
C ALA A 25 11.08 8.55 10.01
N PHE A 26 11.28 7.39 10.65
CA PHE A 26 10.35 6.80 11.59
C PHE A 26 10.07 7.74 12.77
N GLU A 27 11.11 8.33 13.37
CA GLU A 27 10.95 9.28 14.49
C GLU A 27 10.19 10.54 14.08
N LYS A 28 10.44 11.07 12.86
CA LYS A 28 9.71 12.22 12.33
C LYS A 28 8.22 11.92 12.17
N ILE A 29 7.87 10.77 11.60
CA ILE A 29 6.49 10.31 11.45
C ILE A 29 5.79 10.18 12.81
N CYS A 30 6.46 9.57 13.79
CA CYS A 30 5.92 9.48 15.15
C CYS A 30 5.66 10.87 15.75
N LYS A 31 6.56 11.84 15.52
CA LYS A 31 6.37 13.23 15.98
C LYS A 31 5.22 13.96 15.28
N MET A 32 4.80 13.53 14.09
CA MET A 32 3.59 14.04 13.42
C MET A 32 2.31 13.56 14.12
N GLY A 33 2.42 12.63 15.07
CA GLY A 33 1.32 12.11 15.88
C GLY A 33 0.70 10.83 15.34
N ALA A 34 1.45 10.05 14.56
CA ALA A 34 1.03 8.71 14.15
C ALA A 34 0.84 7.81 15.38
N GLU A 35 -0.28 7.08 15.44
CA GLU A 35 -0.58 6.09 16.48
C GLU A 35 0.00 4.70 16.14
N VAL A 36 0.32 4.50 14.88
CA VAL A 36 0.94 3.30 14.31
C VAL A 36 1.70 3.67 13.04
N VAL A 37 2.76 2.95 12.71
CA VAL A 37 3.55 3.19 11.50
C VAL A 37 3.55 1.95 10.62
N GLU A 38 3.44 2.17 9.31
CA GLU A 38 3.72 1.15 8.31
C GLU A 38 5.15 1.34 7.78
N LEU A 39 5.90 0.24 7.67
CA LEU A 39 7.20 0.23 7.01
C LEU A 39 7.08 -0.20 5.55
N VAL A 40 7.71 0.55 4.67
CA VAL A 40 7.88 0.24 3.25
C VAL A 40 9.38 0.28 2.95
N PRO A 41 10.02 -0.81 2.50
CA PRO A 41 11.48 -0.91 2.42
C PRO A 41 12.05 -0.20 1.18
N PHE A 42 11.77 1.09 1.04
CA PHE A 42 12.39 1.94 0.03
C PHE A 42 13.63 2.64 0.58
N GLY A 43 14.80 2.27 0.05
CA GLY A 43 16.09 2.79 0.49
C GLY A 43 16.69 2.06 1.69
N PHE A 44 16.10 0.96 2.14
CA PHE A 44 16.66 0.08 3.17
C PHE A 44 16.16 -1.37 3.02
N ASN A 45 16.85 -2.32 3.63
CA ASN A 45 16.45 -3.73 3.63
C ASN A 45 16.65 -4.34 5.03
N LEU A 46 15.55 -4.71 5.68
CA LEU A 46 15.58 -5.25 7.04
C LEU A 46 16.05 -6.72 7.11
N VAL A 47 15.96 -7.48 6.02
CA VAL A 47 16.49 -8.84 5.96
C VAL A 47 18.03 -8.82 5.92
N GLU A 48 18.60 -7.88 5.16
CA GLU A 48 20.03 -7.76 4.99
C GLU A 48 20.73 -6.95 6.09
N THR A 49 19.97 -6.17 6.88
CA THR A 49 20.49 -5.24 7.87
C THR A 49 19.92 -5.53 9.27
N PRO A 50 20.41 -6.58 9.98
CA PRO A 50 19.89 -6.98 11.30
C PRO A 50 19.97 -5.87 12.37
N GLU A 51 20.97 -4.99 12.30
CA GLU A 51 21.11 -3.88 13.24
C GLU A 51 19.94 -2.88 13.08
N LEU A 52 19.56 -2.59 11.85
CA LEU A 52 18.45 -1.69 11.57
C LEU A 52 17.11 -2.23 12.15
N LYS A 53 16.91 -3.56 12.16
CA LYS A 53 15.76 -4.18 12.85
C LYS A 53 15.73 -3.81 14.33
N LYS A 54 16.88 -3.92 15.01
CA LYS A 54 17.00 -3.59 16.43
C LYS A 54 16.73 -2.11 16.67
N ASP A 55 17.25 -1.25 15.81
CA ASP A 55 17.05 0.21 15.89
C ASP A 55 15.56 0.58 15.76
N PHE A 56 14.83 -0.03 14.81
CA PHE A 56 13.39 0.17 14.69
C PHE A 56 12.62 -0.34 15.92
N LYS A 57 12.95 -1.52 16.45
CA LYS A 57 12.31 -2.05 17.68
C LYS A 57 12.57 -1.12 18.87
N HIS A 58 13.79 -0.61 19.03
CA HIS A 58 14.13 0.33 20.09
C HIS A 58 13.42 1.67 19.91
N ALA A 59 13.37 2.22 18.70
CA ALA A 59 12.68 3.49 18.42
C ALA A 59 11.17 3.37 18.68
N SER A 60 10.56 2.28 18.20
CA SER A 60 9.13 1.96 18.43
C SER A 60 8.82 1.88 19.92
N ALA A 61 9.59 1.11 20.67
CA ALA A 61 9.39 0.96 22.12
C ALA A 61 9.60 2.29 22.87
N ARG A 62 10.64 3.05 22.54
CA ARG A 62 10.96 4.34 23.17
C ARG A 62 9.88 5.41 22.92
N LEU A 63 9.29 5.41 21.72
CA LEU A 63 8.27 6.39 21.33
C LEU A 63 6.84 5.92 21.66
N GLY A 64 6.66 4.64 22.00
CA GLY A 64 5.35 4.06 22.27
C GLY A 64 4.46 3.96 21.01
N VAL A 65 5.05 3.97 19.83
CA VAL A 65 4.34 3.88 18.54
C VAL A 65 4.68 2.56 17.87
N PRO A 66 3.75 1.59 17.77
CA PRO A 66 4.02 0.29 17.17
C PRO A 66 4.17 0.37 15.65
N ILE A 67 4.83 -0.63 15.10
CA ILE A 67 4.84 -0.91 13.67
C ILE A 67 3.71 -1.91 13.40
N GLY A 68 2.70 -1.50 12.63
CA GLY A 68 1.49 -2.30 12.42
C GLY A 68 1.48 -3.10 11.12
N ASN A 69 2.25 -2.68 10.12
CA ASN A 69 2.33 -3.34 8.83
C ASN A 69 3.71 -3.20 8.19
N TYR A 70 4.06 -4.18 7.36
CA TYR A 70 5.24 -4.15 6.48
C TYR A 70 4.80 -4.34 5.04
N SER A 71 4.93 -3.33 4.20
CA SER A 71 4.47 -3.36 2.80
C SER A 71 5.62 -3.69 1.86
N LEU A 72 5.63 -4.92 1.33
CA LEU A 72 6.67 -5.47 0.48
C LEU A 72 6.24 -5.49 -0.99
N ASN A 73 7.02 -4.88 -1.87
CA ASN A 73 6.85 -5.07 -3.31
C ASN A 73 7.31 -6.47 -3.72
N ALA A 74 6.47 -7.15 -4.49
CA ALA A 74 6.73 -8.47 -5.03
C ALA A 74 6.14 -8.60 -6.45
N ASN A 75 6.62 -9.60 -7.19
CA ASN A 75 6.06 -9.95 -8.48
C ASN A 75 6.16 -11.47 -8.68
N PHE A 76 5.03 -12.12 -8.91
CA PHE A 76 4.96 -13.56 -9.13
C PHE A 76 4.49 -13.91 -10.55
N LEU A 77 4.20 -12.91 -11.37
CA LEU A 77 3.70 -13.10 -12.72
C LEU A 77 4.80 -12.90 -13.77
N MET A 78 4.67 -13.56 -14.90
CA MET A 78 5.61 -13.48 -16.03
C MET A 78 7.04 -13.90 -15.65
N LEU A 79 7.19 -14.82 -14.71
CA LEU A 79 8.49 -15.33 -14.26
C LEU A 79 8.76 -16.72 -14.81
N THR A 80 10.05 -17.05 -15.00
CA THR A 80 10.45 -18.46 -15.16
C THR A 80 10.27 -19.20 -13.83
N PRO A 81 10.16 -20.56 -13.84
CA PRO A 81 10.03 -21.33 -12.60
C PRO A 81 11.12 -21.03 -11.57
N GLU A 82 12.36 -20.83 -12.01
CA GLU A 82 13.49 -20.51 -11.15
C GLU A 82 13.36 -19.12 -10.50
N LYS A 83 12.93 -18.13 -11.28
CA LYS A 83 12.69 -16.77 -10.76
C LYS A 83 11.49 -16.72 -9.81
N TYR A 84 10.44 -17.49 -10.13
CA TYR A 84 9.30 -17.62 -9.22
C TYR A 84 9.72 -18.24 -7.88
N ALA A 85 10.49 -19.33 -7.91
CA ALA A 85 10.99 -19.97 -6.70
C ALA A 85 11.90 -19.04 -5.87
N ALA A 86 12.75 -18.25 -6.54
CA ALA A 86 13.61 -17.26 -5.88
C ALA A 86 12.78 -16.13 -5.24
N GLU A 87 11.76 -15.61 -5.93
CA GLU A 87 10.88 -14.58 -5.39
C GLU A 87 10.07 -15.10 -4.21
N MET A 88 9.53 -16.31 -4.30
CA MET A 88 8.85 -16.98 -3.19
C MET A 88 9.77 -17.10 -1.96
N ALA A 89 11.02 -17.55 -2.17
CA ALA A 89 12.00 -17.65 -1.08
C ALA A 89 12.33 -16.28 -0.47
N ARG A 90 12.46 -15.23 -1.30
CA ARG A 90 12.70 -13.86 -0.84
C ARG A 90 11.54 -13.37 0.03
N VAL A 91 10.32 -13.54 -0.43
CA VAL A 91 9.13 -13.10 0.33
C VAL A 91 9.00 -13.84 1.65
N LYS A 92 9.30 -15.15 1.70
CA LYS A 92 9.32 -15.93 2.95
C LYS A 92 10.36 -15.40 3.95
N GLN A 93 11.55 -14.99 3.49
CA GLN A 93 12.54 -14.33 4.38
C GLN A 93 12.00 -13.01 4.96
N HIS A 94 11.21 -12.24 4.19
CA HIS A 94 10.56 -11.04 4.72
C HIS A 94 9.42 -11.38 5.69
N ILE A 95 8.70 -12.49 5.50
CA ILE A 95 7.71 -12.98 6.48
C ILE A 95 8.39 -13.34 7.80
N ASP A 96 9.51 -14.06 7.75
CA ASP A 96 10.30 -14.39 8.96
C ASP A 96 10.77 -13.12 9.68
N MET A 97 11.31 -12.15 8.92
CA MET A 97 11.73 -10.86 9.45
C MET A 97 10.55 -10.09 10.09
N THR A 98 9.37 -10.12 9.46
CA THR A 98 8.14 -9.49 9.97
C THR A 98 7.74 -10.10 11.32
N SER A 99 7.83 -11.43 11.43
CA SER A 99 7.61 -12.15 12.71
C SER A 99 8.63 -11.79 13.78
N ASP A 100 9.94 -11.77 13.43
CA ASP A 100 11.02 -11.35 14.34
C ASP A 100 10.80 -9.93 14.90
N MET A 101 10.19 -9.06 14.11
CA MET A 101 9.87 -7.69 14.51
C MET A 101 8.52 -7.55 15.22
N GLU A 102 7.78 -8.65 15.40
CA GLU A 102 6.44 -8.65 16.02
C GLU A 102 5.43 -7.77 15.27
N ILE A 103 5.61 -7.64 13.95
CA ILE A 103 4.67 -6.92 13.07
C ILE A 103 3.56 -7.89 12.66
N PRO A 104 2.27 -7.55 12.88
CA PRO A 104 1.18 -8.52 12.72
C PRO A 104 0.80 -8.80 11.28
N THR A 105 1.11 -7.89 10.35
CA THR A 105 0.70 -7.99 8.96
C THR A 105 1.84 -7.70 7.98
N ILE A 106 1.80 -8.39 6.85
CA ILE A 106 2.68 -8.12 5.71
C ILE A 106 1.84 -7.96 4.44
N ARG A 107 1.96 -6.83 3.75
CA ARG A 107 1.41 -6.69 2.41
C ARG A 107 2.43 -7.22 1.40
N VAL A 108 1.96 -8.04 0.49
CA VAL A 108 2.76 -8.61 -0.59
C VAL A 108 2.02 -8.36 -1.91
N ASP A 109 2.68 -7.73 -2.88
CA ASP A 109 2.11 -7.56 -4.22
C ASP A 109 2.05 -8.89 -4.97
N SER A 110 1.08 -9.03 -5.87
CA SER A 110 1.01 -10.17 -6.80
C SER A 110 1.68 -9.87 -8.13
N ALA A 111 1.64 -8.62 -8.58
CA ALA A 111 2.17 -8.17 -9.86
C ALA A 111 2.77 -6.77 -9.72
N ALA A 112 4.06 -6.64 -10.03
CA ALA A 112 4.69 -5.34 -10.14
C ALA A 112 4.23 -4.62 -11.42
N PHE A 113 4.62 -3.35 -11.58
CA PHE A 113 4.34 -2.52 -12.75
C PHE A 113 5.12 -2.92 -14.02
N SER A 114 5.72 -4.09 -14.04
CA SER A 114 6.56 -4.57 -15.15
C SER A 114 5.80 -5.04 -16.39
N ARG A 115 4.48 -5.24 -16.27
CA ARG A 115 3.64 -5.68 -17.38
C ARG A 115 3.33 -4.51 -18.32
N PRO A 116 3.50 -4.67 -19.65
CA PRO A 116 3.02 -3.69 -20.61
C PRO A 116 1.50 -3.46 -20.47
N MET A 117 1.05 -2.21 -20.59
CA MET A 117 -0.37 -1.87 -20.46
C MET A 117 -1.27 -2.64 -21.43
N SER A 118 -0.77 -2.93 -22.63
CA SER A 118 -1.49 -3.74 -23.65
C SER A 118 -1.79 -5.17 -23.22
N GLU A 119 -1.11 -5.68 -22.18
CA GLU A 119 -1.30 -7.02 -21.64
C GLU A 119 -2.16 -7.05 -20.37
N ASN A 120 -2.65 -5.90 -19.92
CA ASN A 120 -3.55 -5.78 -18.75
C ASN A 120 -5.01 -6.08 -19.13
N THR A 121 -5.26 -7.18 -19.86
CA THR A 121 -6.61 -7.56 -20.28
C THR A 121 -7.33 -8.40 -19.23
N ILE A 122 -8.65 -8.53 -19.37
CA ILE A 122 -9.48 -9.38 -18.50
C ILE A 122 -9.08 -10.85 -18.71
N GLU A 123 -8.93 -11.27 -19.96
CA GLU A 123 -8.57 -12.64 -20.33
C GLU A 123 -7.24 -13.03 -19.69
N LYS A 124 -6.26 -12.12 -19.72
CA LYS A 124 -4.94 -12.39 -19.15
C LYS A 124 -4.99 -12.50 -17.64
N PHE A 125 -5.80 -11.68 -16.99
CA PHE A 125 -6.03 -11.78 -15.56
C PHE A 125 -6.70 -13.13 -15.19
N GLU A 126 -7.71 -13.55 -15.95
CA GLU A 126 -8.40 -14.83 -15.70
C GLU A 126 -7.48 -16.05 -15.91
N GLU A 127 -6.59 -16.01 -16.91
CA GLU A 127 -5.55 -17.02 -17.11
C GLU A 127 -4.58 -17.12 -15.91
N GLU A 128 -4.22 -15.99 -15.31
CA GLU A 128 -3.24 -15.90 -14.22
C GLU A 128 -3.84 -16.04 -12.83
N LEU A 129 -5.15 -15.87 -12.67
CA LEU A 129 -5.84 -15.96 -11.39
C LEU A 129 -5.53 -17.25 -10.59
N PRO A 130 -5.47 -18.46 -11.21
CA PRO A 130 -5.11 -19.67 -10.48
C PRO A 130 -3.69 -19.60 -9.86
N LEU A 131 -2.72 -19.03 -10.58
CA LEU A 131 -1.36 -18.84 -10.08
C LEU A 131 -1.35 -17.82 -8.92
N ILE A 132 -2.04 -16.69 -9.07
CA ILE A 132 -2.16 -15.68 -8.01
C ILE A 132 -2.74 -16.32 -6.74
N VAL A 133 -3.82 -17.07 -6.87
CA VAL A 133 -4.49 -17.74 -5.74
C VAL A 133 -3.54 -18.73 -5.06
N SER A 134 -2.91 -19.63 -5.82
CA SER A 134 -1.99 -20.63 -5.24
C SER A 134 -0.78 -19.98 -4.56
N THR A 135 -0.28 -18.87 -5.10
CA THR A 135 0.81 -18.09 -4.51
C THR A 135 0.41 -17.56 -3.12
N TYR A 136 -0.74 -16.91 -3.01
CA TYR A 136 -1.19 -16.40 -1.70
C TYR A 136 -1.53 -17.51 -0.73
N GLU A 137 -2.08 -18.64 -1.21
CA GLU A 137 -2.32 -19.79 -0.33
C GLU A 137 -1.01 -20.33 0.26
N GLU A 138 0.05 -20.47 -0.54
CA GLU A 138 1.37 -20.90 -0.07
C GLU A 138 1.98 -19.89 0.92
N LEU A 139 1.90 -18.60 0.64
CA LEU A 139 2.39 -17.55 1.54
C LEU A 139 1.61 -17.54 2.86
N CYS A 140 0.30 -17.68 2.82
CA CYS A 140 -0.55 -17.74 4.00
C CYS A 140 -0.25 -18.98 4.85
N ASP A 141 -0.09 -20.15 4.22
CA ASP A 141 0.25 -21.40 4.91
C ASP A 141 1.62 -21.28 5.59
N TYR A 142 2.58 -20.62 4.97
CA TYR A 142 3.88 -20.33 5.57
C TYR A 142 3.80 -19.33 6.74
N ALA A 143 3.03 -18.26 6.57
CA ALA A 143 2.91 -17.18 7.56
C ALA A 143 2.04 -17.55 8.78
N LYS A 144 1.10 -18.48 8.62
CA LYS A 144 0.13 -18.84 9.68
C LYS A 144 0.76 -19.29 10.99
N PRO A 145 1.72 -20.25 11.02
CA PRO A 145 2.37 -20.67 12.27
C PRO A 145 3.20 -19.54 12.94
N LEU A 146 3.54 -18.51 12.20
CA LEU A 146 4.24 -17.32 12.68
C LEU A 146 3.29 -16.23 13.22
N GLY A 147 1.97 -16.45 13.12
CA GLY A 147 0.96 -15.50 13.57
C GLY A 147 0.80 -14.28 12.64
N ILE A 148 1.29 -14.35 11.40
CA ILE A 148 1.28 -13.24 10.44
C ILE A 148 0.08 -13.36 9.50
N THR A 149 -0.60 -12.23 9.28
CA THR A 149 -1.62 -12.09 8.24
C THR A 149 -0.97 -11.54 6.97
N VAL A 150 -1.22 -12.20 5.84
CA VAL A 150 -0.77 -11.76 4.51
C VAL A 150 -1.84 -10.89 3.88
N LEU A 151 -1.46 -9.74 3.34
CA LEU A 151 -2.38 -8.80 2.71
C LEU A 151 -2.10 -8.67 1.22
N LEU A 152 -3.16 -8.62 0.43
CA LEU A 152 -3.16 -8.17 -0.95
C LEU A 152 -3.59 -6.70 -0.99
N GLU A 153 -2.83 -5.85 -1.66
CA GLU A 153 -3.23 -4.49 -2.00
C GLU A 153 -3.79 -4.43 -3.43
N ASN A 154 -4.78 -3.59 -3.66
CA ASN A 154 -5.17 -3.15 -4.99
C ASN A 154 -4.10 -2.17 -5.52
N HIS A 155 -3.07 -2.70 -6.18
CA HIS A 155 -1.87 -1.96 -6.55
C HIS A 155 -1.50 -2.16 -8.03
N GLY A 156 -0.98 -1.12 -8.67
CA GLY A 156 -0.60 -1.16 -10.08
C GLY A 156 -1.81 -1.18 -11.01
N PHE A 157 -1.70 -1.93 -12.12
CA PHE A 157 -2.70 -1.92 -13.19
C PHE A 157 -3.35 -3.28 -13.43
N HIS A 158 -2.74 -4.38 -12.99
CA HIS A 158 -3.19 -5.74 -13.32
C HIS A 158 -4.04 -6.37 -12.20
N ALA A 159 -3.47 -6.55 -11.02
CA ALA A 159 -4.18 -7.05 -9.83
C ALA A 159 -4.81 -5.87 -9.06
N ASN A 160 -5.56 -5.04 -9.77
CA ASN A 160 -6.21 -3.85 -9.24
C ASN A 160 -7.64 -3.76 -9.79
N GLY A 161 -8.42 -2.83 -9.22
CA GLY A 161 -9.86 -2.72 -9.45
C GLY A 161 -10.66 -3.61 -8.52
N SER A 162 -11.81 -3.10 -8.09
CA SER A 162 -12.66 -3.77 -7.07
C SER A 162 -13.07 -5.18 -7.47
N GLU A 163 -13.34 -5.43 -8.76
CA GLU A 163 -13.79 -6.75 -9.22
C GLU A 163 -12.66 -7.78 -9.24
N ARG A 164 -11.48 -7.45 -9.80
CA ARG A 164 -10.34 -8.39 -9.84
C ARG A 164 -9.83 -8.72 -8.45
N VAL A 165 -9.69 -7.70 -7.61
CA VAL A 165 -9.25 -7.87 -6.21
C VAL A 165 -10.25 -8.71 -5.44
N ARG A 166 -11.56 -8.49 -5.62
CA ARG A 166 -12.61 -9.32 -5.02
C ARG A 166 -12.48 -10.79 -5.45
N GLN A 167 -12.22 -11.05 -6.73
CA GLN A 167 -12.04 -12.43 -7.22
C GLN A 167 -10.85 -13.11 -6.51
N ILE A 168 -9.72 -12.45 -6.36
CA ILE A 168 -8.57 -13.00 -5.63
C ILE A 168 -8.95 -13.26 -4.16
N LEU A 169 -9.48 -12.25 -3.47
CA LEU A 169 -9.83 -12.34 -2.04
C LEU A 169 -10.85 -13.44 -1.75
N THR A 170 -11.80 -13.65 -2.66
CA THR A 170 -12.82 -14.70 -2.48
C THR A 170 -12.35 -16.09 -2.91
N SER A 171 -11.28 -16.18 -3.70
CA SER A 171 -10.72 -17.44 -4.18
C SER A 171 -9.69 -18.03 -3.21
N VAL A 172 -8.86 -17.23 -2.58
CA VAL A 172 -7.91 -17.65 -1.55
C VAL A 172 -8.66 -18.07 -0.29
N LYS A 173 -8.56 -19.36 0.09
CA LYS A 173 -9.31 -19.94 1.21
C LYS A 173 -8.41 -20.06 2.45
N ARG A 174 -7.92 -18.93 2.95
CA ARG A 174 -7.09 -18.87 4.16
C ARG A 174 -7.60 -17.78 5.10
N ASP A 175 -7.68 -18.09 6.39
CA ASP A 175 -8.18 -17.20 7.46
C ASP A 175 -7.20 -16.06 7.81
N ASN A 176 -5.92 -16.25 7.52
CA ASN A 176 -4.87 -15.25 7.66
C ASN A 176 -4.56 -14.52 6.33
N PHE A 177 -5.56 -14.38 5.46
CA PHE A 177 -5.49 -13.57 4.24
C PHE A 177 -6.47 -12.41 4.33
N GLY A 178 -6.10 -11.24 3.79
CA GLY A 178 -6.95 -10.07 3.79
C GLY A 178 -6.56 -9.01 2.78
N HIS A 179 -7.25 -7.89 2.83
CA HIS A 179 -7.07 -6.77 1.92
C HIS A 179 -6.40 -5.58 2.62
N GLN A 180 -5.35 -5.06 2.02
CA GLN A 180 -4.90 -3.68 2.23
C GLN A 180 -5.63 -2.83 1.19
N LEU A 181 -6.69 -2.16 1.65
CA LEU A 181 -7.53 -1.35 0.77
C LEU A 181 -6.87 0.00 0.56
N ASP A 182 -6.32 0.25 -0.63
CA ASP A 182 -5.82 1.57 -1.01
C ASP A 182 -6.88 2.32 -1.81
N VAL A 183 -7.30 3.46 -1.26
CA VAL A 183 -8.37 4.29 -1.83
C VAL A 183 -7.94 4.93 -3.14
N GLY A 184 -6.72 5.47 -3.21
CA GLY A 184 -6.22 6.18 -4.38
C GLY A 184 -5.94 5.26 -5.56
N ASN A 185 -5.41 4.06 -5.31
CA ASN A 185 -4.99 3.14 -6.35
C ASN A 185 -6.14 2.66 -7.25
N TYR A 186 -7.39 2.73 -6.82
CA TYR A 186 -8.53 2.45 -7.68
C TYR A 186 -8.59 3.37 -8.90
N THR A 187 -8.12 4.61 -8.78
CA THR A 187 -8.08 5.56 -9.92
C THR A 187 -7.13 5.10 -11.02
N CYS A 188 -6.09 4.29 -10.71
CA CYS A 188 -5.16 3.76 -11.70
C CYS A 188 -5.84 2.88 -12.77
N VAL A 189 -6.97 2.28 -12.41
CA VAL A 189 -7.78 1.43 -13.30
C VAL A 189 -9.16 2.04 -13.58
N ASP A 190 -9.30 3.34 -13.33
CA ASP A 190 -10.52 4.12 -13.54
C ASP A 190 -11.76 3.60 -12.77
N ASP A 191 -11.54 2.86 -11.67
CA ASP A 191 -12.58 2.56 -10.70
C ASP A 191 -12.87 3.82 -9.88
N ILE A 192 -14.12 4.02 -9.47
CA ILE A 192 -14.52 5.15 -8.63
C ILE A 192 -14.22 4.80 -7.17
N PRO A 193 -13.28 5.50 -6.51
CA PRO A 193 -12.79 5.15 -5.17
C PRO A 193 -13.89 4.98 -4.12
N GLU A 194 -14.88 5.88 -4.10
CA GLU A 194 -15.98 5.87 -3.14
C GLU A 194 -16.87 4.62 -3.31
N ILE A 195 -17.08 4.20 -4.55
CA ILE A 195 -17.86 3.00 -4.86
C ILE A 195 -17.05 1.74 -4.57
N ALA A 196 -15.78 1.73 -4.97
CA ALA A 196 -14.88 0.61 -4.73
C ALA A 196 -14.68 0.37 -3.22
N ALA A 197 -14.45 1.43 -2.44
CA ALA A 197 -14.34 1.33 -0.99
C ALA A 197 -15.59 0.70 -0.35
N LYS A 198 -16.80 1.11 -0.74
CA LYS A 198 -18.06 0.51 -0.25
C LYS A 198 -18.19 -0.97 -0.55
N LYS A 199 -17.69 -1.42 -1.72
CA LYS A 199 -17.70 -2.84 -2.10
C LYS A 199 -16.67 -3.67 -1.33
N MET A 200 -15.51 -3.07 -1.03
CA MET A 200 -14.32 -3.81 -0.65
C MET A 200 -13.98 -3.72 0.85
N ILE A 201 -14.56 -2.76 1.58
CA ILE A 201 -14.23 -2.52 2.98
C ILE A 201 -14.42 -3.73 3.89
N SER A 202 -15.38 -4.61 3.59
CA SER A 202 -15.61 -5.83 4.37
C SER A 202 -14.46 -6.84 4.31
N PHE A 203 -13.57 -6.72 3.33
CA PHE A 203 -12.36 -7.55 3.20
C PHE A 203 -11.12 -6.90 3.82
N ALA A 204 -11.20 -5.59 4.13
CA ALA A 204 -10.06 -4.82 4.58
C ALA A 204 -9.58 -5.25 5.97
N LYS A 205 -8.26 -5.38 6.10
CA LYS A 205 -7.53 -5.50 7.37
C LYS A 205 -6.77 -4.22 7.69
N THR A 206 -6.33 -3.51 6.64
CA THR A 206 -5.74 -2.18 6.71
C THR A 206 -6.31 -1.32 5.59
N VAL A 207 -6.24 0.00 5.76
CA VAL A 207 -6.69 0.97 4.74
C VAL A 207 -5.57 1.97 4.49
N HIS A 208 -5.24 2.22 3.22
CA HIS A 208 -4.42 3.34 2.79
C HIS A 208 -5.31 4.50 2.35
N MET A 209 -5.12 5.64 2.97
CA MET A 209 -5.70 6.92 2.55
C MET A 209 -4.70 7.65 1.68
N LYS A 210 -5.01 7.71 0.40
CA LYS A 210 -4.25 8.35 -0.66
C LYS A 210 -5.18 9.18 -1.51
N ASP A 211 -4.71 10.29 -2.04
CA ASP A 211 -5.52 11.20 -2.86
C ASP A 211 -4.78 11.64 -4.12
N PHE A 212 -5.51 11.84 -5.19
CA PHE A 212 -4.98 12.23 -6.49
C PHE A 212 -5.75 13.41 -7.09
N TYR A 213 -5.02 14.24 -7.83
CA TYR A 213 -5.63 15.08 -8.87
C TYR A 213 -5.90 14.23 -10.11
N LEU A 214 -7.10 14.37 -10.68
CA LEU A 214 -7.54 13.67 -11.89
C LEU A 214 -7.81 14.67 -13.00
N ARG A 215 -7.27 14.40 -14.21
CA ARG A 215 -7.60 15.18 -15.41
C ARG A 215 -8.00 14.22 -16.53
N PRO A 216 -9.12 14.44 -17.19
CA PRO A 216 -9.58 13.56 -18.27
C PRO A 216 -8.57 13.55 -19.42
N ALA A 217 -8.53 12.44 -20.17
CA ALA A 217 -7.55 12.18 -21.23
C ALA A 217 -7.41 13.30 -22.27
N HIS A 218 -8.49 14.08 -22.54
CA HIS A 218 -8.49 15.19 -23.49
C HIS A 218 -7.97 16.52 -22.90
N ARG A 219 -7.62 16.54 -21.61
CA ARG A 219 -7.06 17.73 -20.91
C ARG A 219 -5.65 17.41 -20.41
N ASP A 220 -4.73 17.31 -21.37
CA ASP A 220 -3.33 17.08 -21.03
C ASP A 220 -2.80 18.22 -20.15
N PRO A 221 -2.33 17.91 -18.92
CA PRO A 221 -1.81 18.93 -18.00
C PRO A 221 -0.44 19.46 -18.40
N GLY A 222 0.19 18.89 -19.44
CA GLY A 222 1.55 19.19 -19.84
C GLY A 222 2.62 18.57 -18.93
N GLY A 223 3.88 18.65 -19.37
CA GLY A 223 5.01 18.08 -18.66
C GLY A 223 5.27 16.61 -18.99
N ALA A 224 6.22 16.00 -18.29
CA ALA A 224 6.54 14.59 -18.47
C ALA A 224 5.40 13.72 -17.88
N VAL A 225 4.87 12.83 -18.69
CA VAL A 225 3.91 11.82 -18.27
C VAL A 225 4.63 10.49 -18.26
N GLU A 226 5.35 10.23 -17.18
CA GLU A 226 6.10 8.98 -17.00
C GLU A 226 5.67 8.32 -15.70
N PHE A 227 5.27 7.07 -15.80
CA PHE A 227 5.12 6.24 -14.63
C PHE A 227 6.51 6.02 -13.99
N ASN A 228 6.63 6.14 -12.67
CA ASN A 228 7.86 6.10 -11.89
C ASN A 228 8.71 7.38 -11.86
N CYS A 229 8.31 8.46 -12.52
CA CYS A 229 8.86 9.77 -12.20
C CYS A 229 8.13 10.30 -10.96
N GLU A 230 8.82 10.35 -9.84
CA GLU A 230 8.29 11.01 -8.64
C GLU A 230 7.81 12.42 -9.00
N ASN A 231 6.60 12.73 -8.53
CA ASN A 231 6.00 14.03 -8.67
C ASN A 231 5.56 14.42 -10.10
N SER A 232 5.41 13.48 -11.02
CA SER A 232 4.87 13.76 -12.35
C SER A 232 3.45 13.21 -12.53
N TRP A 233 2.78 13.69 -13.59
CA TRP A 233 1.54 13.10 -14.03
C TRP A 233 1.82 11.72 -14.67
N PHE A 234 0.96 10.76 -14.40
CA PHE A 234 0.95 9.47 -15.10
C PHE A 234 -0.48 9.15 -15.58
N ARG A 235 -0.65 8.08 -16.34
CA ARG A 235 -1.94 7.72 -16.92
C ARG A 235 -2.54 6.50 -16.25
N SER A 236 -3.85 6.54 -16.03
CA SER A 236 -4.67 5.36 -15.75
C SER A 236 -4.73 4.42 -16.97
N VAL A 237 -5.36 3.27 -16.80
CA VAL A 237 -5.58 2.28 -17.88
C VAL A 237 -6.31 2.92 -19.07
N ASN A 238 -7.31 3.77 -18.85
CA ASN A 238 -8.08 4.44 -19.91
C ASN A 238 -7.58 5.85 -20.26
N GLY A 239 -6.43 6.26 -19.71
CA GLY A 239 -5.74 7.48 -20.11
C GLY A 239 -6.07 8.73 -19.29
N THR A 240 -6.83 8.63 -18.20
CA THR A 240 -6.97 9.71 -17.22
C THR A 240 -5.61 10.07 -16.66
N PHE A 241 -5.28 11.36 -16.59
CA PHE A 241 -4.05 11.80 -15.96
C PHE A 241 -4.23 11.88 -14.46
N LEU A 242 -3.31 11.25 -13.75
CA LEU A 242 -3.27 11.14 -12.30
C LEU A 242 -2.00 11.79 -11.75
N ARG A 243 -2.10 12.47 -10.62
CA ARG A 243 -0.97 13.00 -9.86
C ARG A 243 -1.31 13.01 -8.37
N GLY A 244 -0.42 12.47 -7.54
CA GLY A 244 -0.59 12.50 -6.09
C GLY A 244 -0.82 13.91 -5.55
N SER A 245 -1.61 14.03 -4.51
CA SER A 245 -1.96 15.29 -3.85
C SER A 245 -1.87 15.17 -2.33
N ILE A 246 -1.89 16.32 -1.66
CA ILE A 246 -2.18 16.36 -0.23
C ILE A 246 -3.60 15.82 -0.02
N LEU A 247 -3.77 14.93 0.95
CA LEU A 247 -5.06 14.30 1.26
C LEU A 247 -6.16 15.35 1.47
N ALA A 248 -7.29 15.13 0.80
CA ALA A 248 -8.45 16.04 0.77
C ALA A 248 -8.21 17.37 0.02
N GLN A 249 -7.15 17.46 -0.78
CA GLN A 249 -6.96 18.55 -1.74
C GLN A 249 -7.00 18.05 -3.19
N GLY A 250 -7.06 16.74 -3.40
CA GLY A 250 -7.27 16.11 -4.69
C GLY A 250 -8.73 16.05 -5.09
N ASP A 251 -9.03 15.16 -6.02
CA ASP A 251 -10.36 15.04 -6.64
C ASP A 251 -11.15 13.83 -6.10
N ILE A 252 -10.59 13.04 -5.14
CA ILE A 252 -11.31 11.92 -4.48
C ILE A 252 -12.12 12.47 -3.31
N ASP A 253 -13.38 12.06 -3.19
CA ASP A 253 -14.21 12.41 -2.01
C ASP A 253 -13.77 11.63 -0.77
N ILE A 254 -12.71 12.12 -0.13
CA ILE A 254 -12.13 11.53 1.08
C ILE A 254 -13.13 11.49 2.25
N TRP A 255 -14.10 12.42 2.31
CA TRP A 255 -15.15 12.41 3.34
C TRP A 255 -16.11 11.22 3.18
N ASP A 256 -16.58 10.94 1.93
CA ASP A 256 -17.47 9.79 1.67
C ASP A 256 -16.73 8.45 1.91
N VAL A 257 -15.46 8.38 1.49
CA VAL A 257 -14.61 7.22 1.78
C VAL A 257 -14.42 7.03 3.29
N MET A 258 -14.06 8.09 4.01
CA MET A 258 -13.83 8.01 5.47
C MET A 258 -15.11 7.63 6.22
N LYS A 259 -16.28 8.14 5.81
CA LYS A 259 -17.58 7.68 6.32
C LYS A 259 -17.78 6.18 6.11
N THR A 260 -17.48 5.71 4.90
CA THR A 260 -17.57 4.28 4.57
C THR A 260 -16.71 3.44 5.51
N VAL A 261 -15.44 3.82 5.70
CA VAL A 261 -14.54 3.11 6.62
C VAL A 261 -15.06 3.15 8.06
N LYS A 262 -15.40 4.33 8.55
CA LYS A 262 -15.81 4.54 9.96
C LYS A 262 -17.09 3.79 10.33
N TYR A 263 -18.07 3.75 9.43
CA TYR A 263 -19.39 3.15 9.70
C TYR A 263 -19.55 1.71 9.21
N SER A 264 -18.51 1.11 8.61
CA SER A 264 -18.54 -0.28 8.15
C SER A 264 -18.35 -1.31 9.26
N GLY A 265 -17.93 -0.90 10.45
CA GLY A 265 -17.45 -1.79 11.51
C GLY A 265 -15.99 -2.19 11.37
N PHE A 266 -15.23 -1.54 10.47
CA PHE A 266 -13.79 -1.71 10.35
C PHE A 266 -13.08 -1.38 11.67
N ASP A 267 -12.13 -2.22 12.10
CA ASP A 267 -11.43 -2.09 13.38
C ASP A 267 -9.89 -2.21 13.26
N GLY A 268 -9.39 -2.13 12.01
CA GLY A 268 -7.96 -2.17 11.69
C GLY A 268 -7.28 -0.80 11.69
N ASP A 269 -6.08 -0.75 11.12
CA ASP A 269 -5.28 0.46 11.00
C ASP A 269 -5.59 1.22 9.70
N ILE A 270 -5.64 2.55 9.79
CA ILE A 270 -5.76 3.43 8.62
C ILE A 270 -4.44 4.19 8.48
N TYR A 271 -3.72 3.96 7.39
CA TYR A 271 -2.45 4.62 7.11
C TYR A 271 -2.63 5.73 6.09
N LEU A 272 -2.08 6.90 6.36
CA LEU A 272 -1.84 7.88 5.31
C LEU A 272 -0.69 7.37 4.43
N GLU A 273 -0.90 7.32 3.11
CA GLU A 273 0.15 7.14 2.13
C GLU A 273 0.22 8.38 1.22
N TYR A 274 1.20 9.25 1.48
CA TYR A 274 1.37 10.48 0.74
C TYR A 274 2.25 10.28 -0.51
N GLU A 275 1.75 10.72 -1.67
CA GLU A 275 2.44 10.67 -2.98
C GLU A 275 2.41 12.01 -3.73
N GLY A 276 2.26 13.13 -3.03
CA GLY A 276 2.16 14.45 -3.66
C GLY A 276 3.51 15.02 -4.13
N MET A 277 3.41 16.17 -4.83
CA MET A 277 4.57 16.90 -5.34
C MET A 277 5.23 17.84 -4.32
N GLU A 278 4.53 18.19 -3.28
CA GLU A 278 5.00 19.08 -2.25
C GLU A 278 6.20 18.44 -1.51
N GLU A 279 6.96 19.25 -0.77
CA GLU A 279 8.02 18.72 0.08
C GLU A 279 7.45 17.60 0.96
N CYS A 280 8.11 16.44 0.97
CA CYS A 280 7.49 15.20 1.42
C CYS A 280 7.13 15.18 2.92
N GLU A 281 7.95 15.80 3.79
CA GLU A 281 7.60 15.91 5.22
C GLU A 281 6.41 16.85 5.43
N TYR A 282 6.39 17.98 4.72
CA TYR A 282 5.29 18.94 4.78
C TYR A 282 4.00 18.33 4.24
N GLY A 283 4.05 17.70 3.06
CA GLY A 283 2.88 17.06 2.46
C GLY A 283 2.32 15.93 3.32
N THR A 284 3.20 15.09 3.90
CA THR A 284 2.81 14.04 4.84
C THR A 284 2.15 14.61 6.09
N TYR A 285 2.75 15.66 6.70
CA TYR A 285 2.22 16.28 7.89
C TYR A 285 0.82 16.90 7.67
N VAL A 286 0.65 17.66 6.57
CA VAL A 286 -0.64 18.30 6.25
C VAL A 286 -1.69 17.25 5.92
N SER A 287 -1.34 16.23 5.12
CA SER A 287 -2.24 15.14 4.77
C SER A 287 -2.70 14.37 6.01
N PHE A 288 -1.80 14.08 6.94
CA PHE A 288 -2.15 13.39 8.17
C PHE A 288 -3.03 14.25 9.10
N SER A 289 -2.78 15.54 9.14
CA SER A 289 -3.63 16.49 9.87
C SER A 289 -5.04 16.54 9.30
N ASN A 290 -5.17 16.53 7.95
CA ASN A 290 -6.46 16.44 7.27
C ASN A 290 -7.15 15.09 7.56
N MET A 291 -6.42 13.98 7.52
CA MET A 291 -6.98 12.65 7.83
C MET A 291 -7.59 12.61 9.23
N LYS A 292 -6.87 13.08 10.24
CA LYS A 292 -7.37 13.16 11.62
C LYS A 292 -8.59 14.05 11.74
N ARG A 293 -8.57 15.22 11.09
CA ARG A 293 -9.70 16.15 11.10
C ARG A 293 -10.93 15.50 10.50
N ILE A 294 -10.83 14.93 9.29
CA ILE A 294 -11.94 14.30 8.58
C ILE A 294 -12.49 13.10 9.37
N TYR A 295 -11.61 12.24 9.94
CA TYR A 295 -12.04 11.12 10.77
C TYR A 295 -12.89 11.57 11.98
N ASN A 296 -12.61 12.74 12.53
CA ASN A 296 -13.38 13.29 13.65
C ASN A 296 -14.67 14.01 13.23
N GLU A 297 -14.70 14.57 12.02
CA GLU A 297 -15.86 15.31 11.47
C GLU A 297 -16.98 14.38 10.98
N VAL A 298 -16.67 13.17 10.46
CA VAL A 298 -17.65 12.24 9.89
C VAL A 298 -18.32 11.34 10.90
#